data_96f10f8177764bc7abb309513805209c
#
_entry.id   96f10f8177764bc7abb309513805209c
#
_cell.length_a   1.000
_cell.length_b   1.000
_cell.length_c   1.000
_cell.angle_alpha   90.00
_cell.angle_beta   90.00
_cell.angle_gamma   90.00
#
_symmetry.space_group_name_H-M   'P 1'
#
loop_
_entity.id
_entity.type
_entity.pdbx_description
1 polymer ?
#
loop_
_entity_poly.entity_id
_entity_poly.type
_entity_poly.pdbx_seq_one_letter_code
_entity_poly.pdbx_strand_id
1 'polypeptide(L)'
;NLIFAAGFSTKEQISDVSGRGVGMDVVKTKIGQLNGQLSIESELGKGSRIVIKVPLTLAIMPTLMIMLGDQSFALPLVNVVEIFHLDLTKTNIVDGRECIVVRDKVFPLFHIKRWLVRGGAGQEVPDNAHVVIVAMGTKQVGFVVDQLVGQEEVVIKPLGRALQGTPGMAGATITGDGRIALIIDVPSLLQHYG
;
A
#
# COMPACT_ATOMS: atom_id res chain seq x y z
N ASN A 1 -18.61 5.12 24.85
CA ASN A 1 -18.15 4.76 23.48
C ASN A 1 -19.26 4.30 22.52
N LEU A 2 -20.51 4.14 23.01
CA LEU A 2 -21.64 3.72 22.18
C LEU A 2 -21.97 4.69 21.03
N ILE A 3 -21.71 5.97 21.20
CA ILE A 3 -21.95 6.99 20.16
C ILE A 3 -21.13 6.81 18.89
N PHE A 4 -20.05 5.98 18.94
CA PHE A 4 -19.23 5.66 17.78
C PHE A 4 -19.68 4.36 17.07
N ALA A 5 -20.72 3.71 17.58
CA ALA A 5 -21.29 2.56 16.93
C ALA A 5 -22.07 2.98 15.69
N ALA A 6 -21.85 2.30 14.57
CA ALA A 6 -22.57 2.55 13.34
C ALA A 6 -24.07 2.37 13.57
N GLY A 7 -24.87 3.32 13.09
CA GLY A 7 -26.33 3.29 13.27
C GLY A 7 -26.81 3.79 14.63
N PHE A 8 -25.94 4.19 15.57
CA PHE A 8 -26.36 4.74 16.85
C PHE A 8 -26.94 6.14 16.68
N SER A 9 -28.16 6.35 17.17
CA SER A 9 -28.84 7.65 17.22
C SER A 9 -29.72 7.74 18.45
N THR A 10 -29.76 8.92 19.07
CA THR A 10 -30.68 9.23 20.17
C THR A 10 -32.02 9.83 19.69
N LYS A 11 -32.20 10.04 18.39
CA LYS A 11 -33.43 10.57 17.81
C LYS A 11 -34.39 9.45 17.45
N GLU A 12 -35.64 9.59 17.87
CA GLU A 12 -36.71 8.66 17.55
C GLU A 12 -37.16 8.74 16.09
N GLN A 13 -36.95 9.91 15.43
CA GLN A 13 -37.21 10.09 14.00
C GLN A 13 -35.97 10.50 13.26
N ILE A 14 -35.69 9.81 12.17
CA ILE A 14 -34.56 10.09 11.26
C ILE A 14 -34.94 11.29 10.40
N SER A 15 -34.21 12.40 10.53
CA SER A 15 -34.31 13.55 9.63
C SER A 15 -33.11 13.57 8.66
N ASP A 16 -33.30 14.21 7.51
CA ASP A 16 -32.27 14.26 6.44
C ASP A 16 -30.94 14.92 6.86
N VAL A 17 -30.95 15.67 7.97
CA VAL A 17 -29.78 16.45 8.43
C VAL A 17 -29.13 15.84 9.67
N SER A 18 -29.84 15.06 10.49
CA SER A 18 -29.25 14.41 11.66
C SER A 18 -30.09 13.22 12.13
N GLY A 19 -29.48 12.24 12.77
CA GLY A 19 -30.16 11.08 13.33
C GLY A 19 -30.08 9.79 12.52
N ARG A 20 -29.26 9.75 11.44
CA ARG A 20 -28.98 8.52 10.69
C ARG A 20 -27.98 7.59 11.41
N GLY A 21 -27.44 7.99 12.55
CA GLY A 21 -26.40 7.24 13.27
C GLY A 21 -25.09 7.13 12.49
N VAL A 22 -24.86 8.03 11.53
CA VAL A 22 -23.68 8.03 10.64
C VAL A 22 -22.78 9.25 10.86
N GLY A 23 -22.95 9.99 11.95
CA GLY A 23 -22.18 11.21 12.24
C GLY A 23 -20.86 10.93 12.93
N MET A 24 -20.89 10.30 14.09
CA MET A 24 -19.73 10.09 14.96
C MET A 24 -18.88 8.89 14.53
N ASP A 25 -19.47 7.85 13.96
CA ASP A 25 -18.76 6.73 13.36
C ASP A 25 -17.91 7.17 12.15
N VAL A 26 -18.46 8.06 11.31
CA VAL A 26 -17.71 8.65 10.19
C VAL A 26 -16.55 9.50 10.69
N VAL A 27 -16.76 10.32 11.73
CA VAL A 27 -15.71 11.13 12.36
C VAL A 27 -14.60 10.23 12.91
N LYS A 28 -14.93 9.17 13.64
CA LYS A 28 -13.97 8.21 14.17
C LYS A 28 -13.15 7.56 13.06
N THR A 29 -13.80 7.15 11.97
CA THR A 29 -13.13 6.54 10.82
C THR A 29 -12.17 7.52 10.17
N LYS A 30 -12.56 8.76 9.95
CA LYS A 30 -11.71 9.81 9.35
C LYS A 30 -10.52 10.16 10.23
N ILE A 31 -10.70 10.29 11.52
CA ILE A 31 -9.59 10.54 12.47
C ILE A 31 -8.64 9.35 12.51
N GLY A 32 -9.16 8.12 12.48
CA GLY A 32 -8.35 6.90 12.39
C GLY A 32 -7.49 6.84 11.11
N GLN A 33 -8.02 7.27 9.96
CA GLN A 33 -7.27 7.37 8.71
C GLN A 33 -6.10 8.36 8.78
N LEU A 34 -6.19 9.36 9.67
CA LEU A 34 -5.13 10.33 9.97
C LEU A 34 -4.17 9.84 11.07
N ASN A 35 -4.26 8.58 11.48
CA ASN A 35 -3.56 8.03 12.65
C ASN A 35 -3.85 8.81 13.95
N GLY A 36 -5.01 9.45 14.00
CA GLY A 36 -5.47 10.21 15.14
C GLY A 36 -6.23 9.36 16.15
N GLN A 37 -6.44 9.95 17.30
CA GLN A 37 -7.25 9.38 18.39
C GLN A 37 -8.42 10.29 18.69
N LEU A 38 -9.58 9.68 18.93
CA LEU A 38 -10.81 10.37 19.31
C LEU A 38 -11.28 9.83 20.66
N SER A 39 -11.45 10.70 21.62
CA SER A 39 -11.98 10.36 22.94
C SER A 39 -13.14 11.30 23.32
N ILE A 40 -14.05 10.78 24.11
CA ILE A 40 -15.17 11.54 24.66
C ILE A 40 -15.21 11.38 26.17
N GLU A 41 -15.33 12.51 26.84
CA GLU A 41 -15.58 12.64 28.25
C GLU A 41 -16.94 13.32 28.42
N SER A 42 -17.89 12.70 29.13
CA SER A 42 -19.23 13.24 29.34
C SER A 42 -19.63 13.11 30.80
N GLU A 43 -20.14 14.18 31.36
CA GLU A 43 -20.63 14.23 32.72
C GLU A 43 -22.07 14.77 32.72
N LEU A 44 -22.97 14.04 33.36
CA LEU A 44 -24.39 14.40 33.40
C LEU A 44 -24.57 15.77 34.04
N GLY A 45 -25.30 16.67 33.37
CA GLY A 45 -25.55 18.03 33.83
C GLY A 45 -24.40 19.02 33.58
N LYS A 46 -23.23 18.56 33.13
CA LYS A 46 -22.08 19.43 32.83
C LYS A 46 -21.71 19.45 31.33
N GLY A 47 -22.21 18.47 30.56
CA GLY A 47 -22.00 18.42 29.13
C GLY A 47 -20.96 17.37 28.69
N SER A 48 -20.51 17.47 27.44
CA SER A 48 -19.57 16.51 26.83
C SER A 48 -18.39 17.24 26.23
N ARG A 49 -17.19 16.65 26.39
CA ARG A 49 -15.95 17.10 25.78
C ARG A 49 -15.51 16.05 24.76
N ILE A 50 -15.31 16.47 23.53
CA ILE A 50 -14.72 15.65 22.48
C ILE A 50 -13.25 16.07 22.32
N VAL A 51 -12.34 15.13 22.48
CA VAL A 51 -10.91 15.37 22.32
C VAL A 51 -10.44 14.63 21.08
N ILE A 52 -9.91 15.38 20.13
CA ILE A 52 -9.31 14.87 18.88
C ILE A 52 -7.80 15.13 18.96
N LYS A 53 -7.03 14.06 18.94
CA LYS A 53 -5.57 14.12 18.87
C LYS A 53 -5.14 13.65 17.49
N VAL A 54 -4.52 14.54 16.71
CA VAL A 54 -3.99 14.25 15.38
C VAL A 54 -2.49 14.44 15.42
N PRO A 55 -1.69 13.45 14.96
CA PRO A 55 -0.24 13.63 14.89
C PRO A 55 0.09 14.71 13.85
N LEU A 56 1.02 15.60 14.19
CA LEU A 56 1.52 16.62 13.27
C LEU A 56 2.58 16.05 12.32
N THR A 57 3.12 14.87 12.61
CA THR A 57 4.13 14.21 11.79
C THR A 57 3.47 13.55 10.59
N LEU A 58 3.96 13.89 9.40
CA LEU A 58 3.63 13.17 8.17
C LEU A 58 4.15 11.73 8.27
N ALA A 59 3.37 10.77 7.78
CA ALA A 59 3.83 9.40 7.63
C ALA A 59 4.85 9.36 6.48
N ILE A 60 6.13 9.37 6.80
CA ILE A 60 7.24 9.28 5.85
C ILE A 60 7.74 7.85 5.82
N MET A 61 7.93 7.31 4.61
CA MET A 61 8.41 5.96 4.37
C MET A 61 9.60 5.99 3.41
N PRO A 62 10.74 5.35 3.75
CA PRO A 62 11.80 5.11 2.79
C PRO A 62 11.33 4.08 1.76
N THR A 63 11.54 4.38 0.49
CA THR A 63 11.11 3.53 -0.63
C THR A 63 12.18 3.40 -1.69
N LEU A 64 12.09 2.31 -2.45
CA LEU A 64 12.76 2.15 -3.73
C LEU A 64 11.74 2.50 -4.82
N MET A 65 12.02 3.55 -5.59
CA MET A 65 11.19 3.94 -6.72
C MET A 65 11.53 3.08 -7.93
N ILE A 66 10.53 2.46 -8.52
CA ILE A 66 10.63 1.57 -9.66
C ILE A 66 9.67 2.00 -10.78
N MET A 67 9.98 1.61 -12.00
CA MET A 67 9.09 1.76 -13.15
C MET A 67 8.61 0.40 -13.63
N LEU A 68 7.32 0.31 -13.88
CA LEU A 68 6.68 -0.80 -14.57
C LEU A 68 5.94 -0.21 -15.79
N GLY A 69 6.54 -0.34 -16.96
CA GLY A 69 6.11 0.42 -18.14
C GLY A 69 6.26 1.92 -17.89
N ASP A 70 5.17 2.66 -18.10
CA ASP A 70 5.15 4.13 -17.95
C ASP A 70 4.73 4.58 -16.53
N GLN A 71 4.48 3.64 -15.63
CA GLN A 71 3.97 3.93 -14.29
C GLN A 71 5.04 3.78 -13.23
N SER A 72 5.07 4.75 -12.30
CA SER A 72 5.94 4.74 -11.13
C SER A 72 5.28 4.06 -9.95
N PHE A 73 6.03 3.21 -9.27
CA PHE A 73 5.63 2.54 -8.04
C PHE A 73 6.68 2.76 -6.97
N ALA A 74 6.25 2.81 -5.72
CA ALA A 74 7.10 2.89 -4.56
C ALA A 74 7.09 1.54 -3.83
N LEU A 75 8.24 0.90 -3.75
CA LEU A 75 8.42 -0.35 -3.03
C LEU A 75 9.01 -0.05 -1.65
N PRO A 76 8.34 -0.40 -0.54
CA PRO A 76 8.86 -0.12 0.79
C PRO A 76 10.25 -0.74 0.99
N LEU A 77 11.21 0.08 1.39
CA LEU A 77 12.60 -0.36 1.51
C LEU A 77 12.79 -1.42 2.60
N VAL A 78 11.91 -1.43 3.59
CA VAL A 78 11.89 -2.45 4.66
C VAL A 78 11.71 -3.87 4.12
N ASN A 79 11.08 -4.04 2.96
CA ASN A 79 10.89 -5.34 2.32
C ASN A 79 12.03 -5.70 1.36
N VAL A 80 12.86 -4.75 0.95
CA VAL A 80 13.93 -4.96 -0.03
C VAL A 80 15.15 -5.58 0.64
N VAL A 81 15.61 -6.71 0.10
CA VAL A 81 16.79 -7.43 0.59
C VAL A 81 18.00 -7.16 -0.31
N GLU A 82 17.80 -7.28 -1.61
CA GLU A 82 18.89 -7.23 -2.61
C GLU A 82 18.32 -6.82 -3.96
N ILE A 83 19.16 -6.23 -4.79
CA ILE A 83 18.82 -5.80 -6.16
C ILE A 83 19.95 -6.21 -7.10
N PHE A 84 19.59 -6.76 -8.26
CA PHE A 84 20.55 -7.07 -9.31
C PHE A 84 19.92 -7.01 -10.71
N HIS A 85 20.76 -6.99 -11.73
CA HIS A 85 20.28 -7.06 -13.11
C HIS A 85 19.67 -8.42 -13.40
N LEU A 86 18.57 -8.43 -14.15
CA LEU A 86 17.95 -9.65 -14.62
C LEU A 86 18.85 -10.28 -15.71
N ASP A 87 19.32 -11.47 -15.42
CA ASP A 87 20.05 -12.30 -16.36
C ASP A 87 19.20 -13.52 -16.71
N LEU A 88 18.60 -13.51 -17.88
CA LEU A 88 17.71 -14.57 -18.35
C LEU A 88 18.42 -15.92 -18.46
N THR A 89 19.75 -15.95 -18.56
CA THR A 89 20.53 -17.21 -18.59
C THR A 89 20.54 -17.93 -17.24
N LYS A 90 20.26 -17.22 -16.15
CA LYS A 90 20.18 -17.74 -14.77
C LYS A 90 18.76 -18.09 -14.34
N THR A 91 17.78 -17.90 -15.20
CA THR A 91 16.38 -18.24 -14.93
C THR A 91 16.10 -19.68 -15.35
N ASN A 92 15.30 -20.37 -14.54
CA ASN A 92 14.83 -21.73 -14.80
C ASN A 92 13.37 -21.87 -14.40
N ILE A 93 12.70 -22.87 -14.96
CA ILE A 93 11.36 -23.25 -14.55
C ILE A 93 11.46 -24.44 -13.61
N VAL A 94 11.00 -24.28 -12.38
CA VAL A 94 10.91 -25.34 -11.37
C VAL A 94 9.47 -25.49 -10.94
N ASP A 95 8.92 -26.69 -11.08
CA ASP A 95 7.51 -26.99 -10.78
C ASP A 95 6.51 -26.01 -11.42
N GLY A 96 6.78 -25.63 -12.69
CA GLY A 96 5.94 -24.68 -13.44
C GLY A 96 6.06 -23.21 -13.02
N ARG A 97 6.99 -22.89 -12.13
CA ARG A 97 7.29 -21.52 -11.67
C ARG A 97 8.64 -21.07 -12.20
N GLU A 98 8.70 -19.84 -12.70
CA GLU A 98 9.95 -19.21 -13.08
C GLU A 98 10.74 -18.87 -11.80
N CYS A 99 12.01 -19.26 -11.79
CA CYS A 99 12.91 -19.05 -10.67
C CYS A 99 14.25 -18.50 -11.20
N ILE A 100 14.95 -17.76 -10.34
CA ILE A 100 16.33 -17.33 -10.60
C ILE A 100 17.27 -17.92 -9.56
N VAL A 101 18.47 -18.33 -10.02
CA VAL A 101 19.52 -18.84 -9.15
C VAL A 101 20.57 -17.75 -8.94
N VAL A 102 20.78 -17.36 -7.70
CA VAL A 102 21.77 -16.36 -7.31
C VAL A 102 22.54 -16.87 -6.11
N ARG A 103 23.87 -16.96 -6.22
CA ARG A 103 24.74 -17.41 -5.12
C ARG A 103 24.26 -18.71 -4.46
N ASP A 104 23.95 -19.71 -5.27
CA ASP A 104 23.44 -21.03 -4.84
C ASP A 104 22.07 -21.00 -4.12
N LYS A 105 21.37 -19.88 -4.19
CA LYS A 105 19.97 -19.74 -3.72
C LYS A 105 19.03 -19.64 -4.89
N VAL A 106 17.85 -20.25 -4.74
CA VAL A 106 16.80 -20.24 -5.74
C VAL A 106 15.66 -19.32 -5.23
N PHE A 107 15.30 -18.33 -6.04
CA PHE A 107 14.22 -17.40 -5.73
C PHE A 107 13.13 -17.53 -6.79
N PRO A 108 11.84 -17.68 -6.38
CA PRO A 108 10.73 -17.53 -7.30
C PRO A 108 10.71 -16.12 -7.90
N LEU A 109 10.48 -16.01 -9.21
CA LEU A 109 10.36 -14.74 -9.91
C LEU A 109 8.90 -14.42 -10.18
N PHE A 110 8.53 -13.17 -9.94
CA PHE A 110 7.22 -12.63 -10.25
C PHE A 110 7.35 -11.40 -11.14
N HIS A 111 6.68 -11.44 -12.28
CA HIS A 111 6.57 -10.29 -13.19
C HIS A 111 5.41 -9.41 -12.74
N ILE A 112 5.65 -8.57 -11.75
CA ILE A 112 4.62 -7.74 -11.11
C ILE A 112 3.96 -6.74 -12.06
N LYS A 113 4.61 -6.39 -13.16
CA LYS A 113 4.01 -5.59 -14.24
C LYS A 113 2.73 -6.23 -14.79
N ARG A 114 2.70 -7.57 -14.89
CA ARG A 114 1.51 -8.31 -15.34
C ARG A 114 0.31 -8.15 -14.41
N TRP A 115 0.57 -7.89 -13.15
CA TRP A 115 -0.46 -7.74 -12.13
C TRP A 115 -0.93 -6.30 -11.97
N LEU A 116 0.00 -5.35 -12.06
CA LEU A 116 -0.22 -3.96 -11.66
C LEU A 116 -0.48 -3.02 -12.83
N VAL A 117 -0.09 -3.38 -14.05
CA VAL A 117 -0.21 -2.53 -15.24
C VAL A 117 -1.17 -3.15 -16.23
N ARG A 118 -2.16 -2.38 -16.68
CA ARG A 118 -3.09 -2.82 -17.73
C ARG A 118 -2.31 -3.17 -19.02
N GLY A 119 -2.56 -4.36 -19.56
CA GLY A 119 -1.84 -4.83 -20.75
C GLY A 119 -0.41 -5.29 -20.51
N GLY A 120 0.06 -5.27 -19.27
CA GLY A 120 1.43 -5.70 -18.91
C GLY A 120 1.71 -7.18 -19.17
N ALA A 121 0.68 -8.02 -19.25
CA ALA A 121 0.83 -9.46 -19.44
C ALA A 121 1.42 -9.86 -20.81
N GLY A 122 1.29 -9.03 -21.83
CA GLY A 122 1.83 -9.28 -23.18
C GLY A 122 3.10 -8.52 -23.52
N GLN A 123 3.64 -7.74 -22.59
CA GLN A 123 4.83 -6.94 -22.83
C GLN A 123 6.09 -7.73 -22.55
N GLU A 124 7.06 -7.58 -23.45
CA GLU A 124 8.41 -8.15 -23.25
C GLU A 124 9.12 -7.49 -22.06
N VAL A 125 10.01 -8.25 -21.44
CA VAL A 125 10.89 -7.75 -20.39
C VAL A 125 12.02 -6.95 -21.04
N PRO A 126 12.28 -5.70 -20.63
CA PRO A 126 13.39 -4.91 -21.18
C PRO A 126 14.76 -5.58 -20.90
N ASP A 127 15.73 -5.37 -21.79
CA ASP A 127 17.08 -5.92 -21.62
C ASP A 127 17.79 -5.41 -20.36
N ASN A 128 17.40 -4.23 -19.88
CA ASN A 128 17.93 -3.60 -18.68
C ASN A 128 17.06 -3.80 -17.45
N ALA A 129 16.15 -4.77 -17.45
CA ALA A 129 15.31 -5.08 -16.31
C ALA A 129 16.13 -5.51 -15.09
N HIS A 130 15.56 -5.30 -13.92
CA HIS A 130 16.18 -5.65 -12.64
C HIS A 130 15.30 -6.63 -11.88
N VAL A 131 15.94 -7.37 -10.99
CA VAL A 131 15.26 -8.19 -9.99
C VAL A 131 15.48 -7.56 -8.63
N VAL A 132 14.40 -7.32 -7.94
CA VAL A 132 14.39 -6.87 -6.55
C VAL A 132 13.97 -8.05 -5.68
N ILE A 133 14.89 -8.54 -4.87
CA ILE A 133 14.54 -9.56 -3.87
C ILE A 133 13.84 -8.89 -2.72
N VAL A 134 12.63 -9.34 -2.45
CA VAL A 134 11.82 -8.87 -1.34
C VAL A 134 11.58 -9.98 -0.34
N ALA A 135 11.53 -9.62 0.94
CA ALA A 135 11.24 -10.53 2.02
C ALA A 135 9.85 -10.26 2.60
N MET A 136 9.14 -11.35 2.87
CA MET A 136 7.91 -11.38 3.64
C MET A 136 8.02 -12.47 4.69
N GLY A 137 8.31 -12.08 5.94
CA GLY A 137 8.64 -13.04 6.98
C GLY A 137 9.90 -13.85 6.62
N THR A 138 9.77 -15.17 6.53
CA THR A 138 10.86 -16.08 6.14
C THR A 138 10.95 -16.34 4.65
N LYS A 139 9.96 -15.91 3.87
CA LYS A 139 9.93 -16.10 2.42
C LYS A 139 10.64 -14.94 1.72
N GLN A 140 11.44 -15.28 0.72
CA GLN A 140 12.07 -14.32 -0.18
C GLN A 140 11.70 -14.65 -1.62
N VAL A 141 11.31 -13.61 -2.37
CA VAL A 141 10.91 -13.74 -3.77
C VAL A 141 11.54 -12.61 -4.60
N GLY A 142 11.68 -12.82 -5.90
CA GLY A 142 12.18 -11.81 -6.82
C GLY A 142 11.06 -11.13 -7.58
N PHE A 143 11.02 -9.80 -7.54
CA PHE A 143 10.14 -8.99 -8.39
C PHE A 143 10.92 -8.48 -9.59
N VAL A 144 10.44 -8.80 -10.77
CA VAL A 144 11.00 -8.26 -12.02
C VAL A 144 10.41 -6.87 -12.24
N VAL A 145 11.30 -5.88 -12.37
CA VAL A 145 10.96 -4.48 -12.62
C VAL A 145 11.64 -3.99 -13.88
N ASP A 146 10.99 -3.09 -14.64
CA ASP A 146 11.50 -2.60 -15.89
C ASP A 146 12.70 -1.67 -15.67
N GLN A 147 12.61 -0.80 -14.66
CA GLN A 147 13.67 0.17 -14.37
C GLN A 147 13.68 0.52 -12.87
N LEU A 148 14.89 0.77 -12.37
CA LEU A 148 15.10 1.37 -11.04
C LEU A 148 15.29 2.87 -11.22
N VAL A 149 14.54 3.64 -10.43
CA VAL A 149 14.68 5.11 -10.38
C VAL A 149 15.65 5.51 -9.27
N GLY A 150 15.49 4.96 -8.08
CA GLY A 150 16.33 5.23 -6.93
C GLY A 150 15.58 5.14 -5.60
N GLN A 151 16.29 5.45 -4.52
CA GLN A 151 15.70 5.50 -3.19
C GLN A 151 15.16 6.90 -2.91
N GLU A 152 13.92 6.97 -2.42
CA GLU A 152 13.27 8.21 -2.00
C GLU A 152 12.48 8.01 -0.72
N GLU A 153 12.47 9.03 0.12
CA GLU A 153 11.52 9.14 1.23
C GLU A 153 10.23 9.75 0.71
N VAL A 154 9.12 9.06 0.89
CA VAL A 154 7.82 9.49 0.39
C VAL A 154 6.84 9.70 1.53
N VAL A 155 5.91 10.64 1.34
CA VAL A 155 4.77 10.86 2.23
C VAL A 155 3.62 9.97 1.77
N ILE A 156 3.17 9.08 2.66
CA ILE A 156 2.07 8.17 2.38
C ILE A 156 0.76 8.95 2.43
N LYS A 157 0.00 8.87 1.35
CA LYS A 157 -1.39 9.36 1.28
C LYS A 157 -2.33 8.18 1.13
N PRO A 158 -3.50 8.18 1.82
CA PRO A 158 -4.50 7.16 1.62
C PRO A 158 -4.96 7.11 0.16
N LEU A 159 -5.27 5.92 -0.33
CA LEU A 159 -5.88 5.75 -1.64
C LEU A 159 -7.27 6.42 -1.67
N GLY A 160 -7.56 7.15 -2.74
CA GLY A 160 -8.90 7.67 -2.99
C GLY A 160 -9.93 6.53 -3.13
N ARG A 161 -11.22 6.84 -2.99
CA ARG A 161 -12.30 5.85 -3.04
C ARG A 161 -12.27 4.95 -4.27
N ALA A 162 -11.84 5.46 -5.41
CA ALA A 162 -11.73 4.71 -6.66
C ALA A 162 -10.63 3.63 -6.65
N LEU A 163 -9.62 3.77 -5.79
CA LEU A 163 -8.49 2.85 -5.67
C LEU A 163 -8.48 2.09 -4.34
N GLN A 164 -9.40 2.41 -3.44
CA GLN A 164 -9.59 1.65 -2.20
C GLN A 164 -10.00 0.22 -2.55
N GLY A 165 -9.30 -0.75 -1.96
CA GLY A 165 -9.53 -2.17 -2.24
C GLY A 165 -8.77 -2.69 -3.45
N THR A 166 -7.90 -1.91 -4.08
CA THR A 166 -6.96 -2.42 -5.09
C THR A 166 -5.96 -3.34 -4.39
N PRO A 167 -5.94 -4.64 -4.73
CA PRO A 167 -5.05 -5.59 -4.09
C PRO A 167 -3.59 -5.20 -4.28
N GLY A 168 -2.78 -5.37 -3.23
CA GLY A 168 -1.35 -5.11 -3.29
C GLY A 168 -0.92 -3.65 -3.21
N MET A 169 -1.85 -2.71 -2.95
CA MET A 169 -1.54 -1.29 -2.79
C MET A 169 -1.75 -0.82 -1.35
N ALA A 170 -0.75 -0.17 -0.78
CA ALA A 170 -0.81 0.40 0.58
C ALA A 170 -1.25 1.86 0.60
N GLY A 171 -1.05 2.59 -0.48
CA GLY A 171 -1.32 4.01 -0.56
C GLY A 171 -0.80 4.61 -1.86
N ALA A 172 -0.73 5.93 -1.89
CA ALA A 172 -0.14 6.69 -2.98
C ALA A 172 0.78 7.78 -2.44
N THR A 173 1.67 8.25 -3.28
CA THR A 173 2.53 9.40 -3.01
C THR A 173 2.65 10.26 -4.26
N ILE A 174 3.15 11.49 -4.08
CA ILE A 174 3.52 12.36 -5.19
C ILE A 174 5.04 12.40 -5.23
N THR A 175 5.60 12.04 -6.38
CA THR A 175 7.04 12.09 -6.63
C THR A 175 7.55 13.52 -6.78
N GLY A 176 8.87 13.72 -6.72
CA GLY A 176 9.47 15.05 -6.84
C GLY A 176 9.17 15.77 -8.17
N ASP A 177 8.85 15.03 -9.23
CA ASP A 177 8.42 15.54 -10.54
C ASP A 177 6.90 15.77 -10.65
N GLY A 178 6.16 15.61 -9.55
CA GLY A 178 4.71 15.87 -9.48
C GLY A 178 3.83 14.72 -9.96
N ARG A 179 4.39 13.56 -10.26
CA ARG A 179 3.64 12.38 -10.68
C ARG A 179 3.10 11.61 -9.47
N ILE A 180 2.03 10.87 -9.69
CA ILE A 180 1.50 9.96 -8.68
C ILE A 180 2.20 8.62 -8.80
N ALA A 181 2.74 8.12 -7.69
CA ALA A 181 3.24 6.76 -7.56
C ALA A 181 2.40 5.97 -6.55
N LEU A 182 2.08 4.74 -6.89
CA LEU A 182 1.37 3.83 -5.99
C LEU A 182 2.38 3.11 -5.09
N ILE A 183 2.06 3.01 -3.81
CA ILE A 183 2.89 2.32 -2.82
C ILE A 183 2.47 0.86 -2.77
N ILE A 184 3.42 -0.03 -3.01
CA ILE A 184 3.20 -1.48 -3.02
C ILE A 184 3.15 -2.01 -1.58
N ASP A 185 2.11 -2.78 -1.29
CA ASP A 185 2.04 -3.62 -0.10
C ASP A 185 2.47 -5.05 -0.48
N VAL A 186 3.72 -5.40 -0.19
CA VAL A 186 4.32 -6.67 -0.60
C VAL A 186 3.54 -7.88 -0.06
N PRO A 187 3.18 -7.96 1.24
CA PRO A 187 2.39 -9.08 1.75
C PRO A 187 1.04 -9.24 1.04
N SER A 188 0.31 -8.14 0.88
CA SER A 188 -1.00 -8.14 0.22
C SER A 188 -0.91 -8.53 -1.26
N LEU A 189 0.12 -8.04 -1.96
CA LEU A 189 0.38 -8.36 -3.36
C LEU A 189 0.63 -9.87 -3.56
N LEU A 190 1.49 -10.45 -2.75
CA LEU A 190 1.82 -11.87 -2.81
C LEU A 190 0.67 -12.77 -2.36
N GLN A 191 -0.15 -12.32 -1.41
CA GLN A 191 -1.32 -13.06 -0.98
C GLN A 191 -2.39 -13.14 -2.07
N HIS A 192 -2.49 -12.10 -2.90
CA HIS A 192 -3.52 -12.01 -3.93
C HIS A 192 -3.11 -12.64 -5.27
N TYR A 193 -1.85 -12.48 -5.67
CA TYR A 193 -1.35 -12.88 -6.98
C TYR A 193 -0.27 -13.98 -6.95
N GLY A 194 0.35 -14.22 -5.80
CA GLY A 194 1.49 -15.14 -5.64
C GLY A 194 1.19 -16.62 -5.58
#